data_4e6c3da21825ccb397acc3a2ec64dc07
#
_entry.id   4e6c3da21825ccb397acc3a2ec64dc07
#
_cell.length_a   1.000
_cell.length_b   1.000
_cell.length_c   1.000
_cell.angle_alpha   90.00
_cell.angle_beta   90.00
_cell.angle_gamma   90.00
#
_symmetry.space_group_name_H-M   'P 1'
#
loop_
_entity.id
_entity.type
_entity.pdbx_description
1 polymer ?
#
loop_
_entity_poly.entity_id
_entity_poly.type
_entity_poly.pdbx_seq_one_letter_code
_entity_poly.pdbx_strand_id
1 'polypeptide(L)'
;MIKPFFIKLILLLLFSPFTYAAIDPFQNINEKTHNLNQTLDLQVASPVARFYKRITPDFLEKGITNFTHNIEDLSIGINNILQGKFNEGLSDFSRFTLNTSIGLLGFIDIASDLGLTKHDEDFGQTLAVWGVPDGPYLVLPGLGPSTMRDTLAMIPDAFLTPLWLVDHDRTSYSLTAVDLIDTRARYLGLESVVIGDEYLFYRDAYLQSRNFEIKDGEVEDDFDDFDDFN
;
A
#
# COMPACT_ATOMS: atom_id res chain seq x y z
N MET A 1 14.54 -7.00 -28.84
CA MET A 1 13.31 -6.47 -29.48
C MET A 1 12.16 -7.41 -29.13
N ILE A 2 11.28 -7.04 -28.21
CA ILE A 2 10.06 -7.79 -27.90
C ILE A 2 9.13 -7.63 -29.11
N LYS A 3 8.71 -8.76 -29.70
CA LYS A 3 7.86 -8.73 -30.90
C LYS A 3 6.52 -8.06 -30.59
N PRO A 4 5.99 -7.17 -31.44
CA PRO A 4 4.72 -6.46 -31.21
C PRO A 4 3.51 -7.39 -30.98
N PHE A 5 3.66 -8.66 -31.30
CA PHE A 5 2.67 -9.72 -31.02
C PHE A 5 2.52 -9.99 -29.51
N PHE A 6 3.62 -10.00 -28.74
CA PHE A 6 3.56 -10.21 -27.29
C PHE A 6 2.91 -9.02 -26.55
N ILE A 7 3.17 -7.79 -27.00
CA ILE A 7 2.54 -6.59 -26.43
C ILE A 7 1.03 -6.60 -26.69
N LYS A 8 0.60 -6.97 -27.92
CA LYS A 8 -0.82 -7.11 -28.24
C LYS A 8 -1.50 -8.25 -27.46
N LEU A 9 -0.80 -9.35 -27.21
CA LEU A 9 -1.33 -10.47 -26.42
C LEU A 9 -1.51 -10.10 -24.95
N ILE A 10 -0.55 -9.36 -24.38
CA ILE A 10 -0.63 -8.83 -23.01
C ILE A 10 -1.78 -7.82 -22.90
N LEU A 11 -1.91 -6.88 -23.85
CA LEU A 11 -3.02 -5.94 -23.88
C LEU A 11 -4.38 -6.63 -24.07
N LEU A 12 -4.45 -7.72 -24.85
CA LEU A 12 -5.71 -8.46 -25.06
C LEU A 12 -6.12 -9.24 -23.80
N LEU A 13 -5.17 -9.71 -23.00
CA LEU A 13 -5.43 -10.36 -21.71
C LEU A 13 -5.89 -9.37 -20.65
N LEU A 14 -5.41 -8.10 -20.70
CA LEU A 14 -5.82 -7.04 -19.78
C LEU A 14 -7.22 -6.48 -20.08
N PHE A 15 -7.71 -6.59 -21.33
CA PHE A 15 -9.02 -6.10 -21.78
C PHE A 15 -10.07 -7.19 -22.01
N SER A 16 -9.86 -8.42 -21.52
CA SER A 16 -10.94 -9.40 -21.48
C SER A 16 -12.05 -8.87 -20.57
N PRO A 17 -13.31 -8.74 -21.05
CA PRO A 17 -14.41 -8.35 -20.17
C PRO A 17 -14.56 -9.46 -19.12
N PHE A 18 -14.05 -9.19 -17.93
CA PHE A 18 -14.38 -10.00 -16.76
C PHE A 18 -15.86 -9.77 -16.49
N THR A 19 -16.71 -10.61 -17.07
CA THR A 19 -18.08 -10.82 -16.60
C THR A 19 -18.00 -11.00 -15.10
N TYR A 20 -18.90 -10.37 -14.34
CA TYR A 20 -19.10 -10.46 -12.89
C TYR A 20 -18.74 -11.86 -12.36
N ALA A 21 -17.46 -12.13 -12.26
CA ALA A 21 -16.92 -13.31 -11.64
C ALA A 21 -16.99 -13.07 -10.13
N ALA A 22 -17.23 -14.11 -9.36
CA ALA A 22 -17.23 -14.03 -7.92
C ALA A 22 -16.04 -13.17 -7.46
N ILE A 23 -16.28 -12.26 -6.50
CA ILE A 23 -15.27 -11.34 -5.93
C ILE A 23 -13.98 -12.09 -5.57
N ASP A 24 -14.10 -13.37 -5.24
CA ASP A 24 -13.01 -14.22 -4.81
C ASP A 24 -13.07 -15.61 -5.49
N PRO A 25 -12.68 -15.71 -6.75
CA PRO A 25 -12.66 -16.99 -7.46
C PRO A 25 -11.56 -17.94 -6.96
N PHE A 26 -10.60 -17.44 -6.18
CA PHE A 26 -9.48 -18.19 -5.62
C PHE A 26 -9.61 -18.44 -4.12
N GLN A 27 -10.81 -18.31 -3.53
CA GLN A 27 -11.06 -18.38 -2.08
C GLN A 27 -10.32 -19.52 -1.40
N ASN A 28 -10.40 -20.75 -1.92
CA ASN A 28 -9.73 -21.91 -1.33
C ASN A 28 -8.20 -21.80 -1.23
N ILE A 29 -7.57 -21.06 -2.17
CA ILE A 29 -6.13 -20.82 -2.18
C ILE A 29 -5.83 -19.66 -1.24
N ASN A 30 -6.61 -18.60 -1.33
CA ASN A 30 -6.50 -17.41 -0.53
C ASN A 30 -6.63 -17.71 0.98
N GLU A 31 -7.59 -18.52 1.39
CA GLU A 31 -7.76 -18.97 2.79
C GLU A 31 -6.51 -19.73 3.30
N LYS A 32 -5.94 -20.61 2.48
CA LYS A 32 -4.71 -21.35 2.87
C LYS A 32 -3.53 -20.40 3.02
N THR A 33 -3.38 -19.44 2.12
CA THR A 33 -2.32 -18.44 2.18
C THR A 33 -2.53 -17.49 3.36
N HIS A 34 -3.77 -17.10 3.64
CA HIS A 34 -4.13 -16.31 4.82
C HIS A 34 -3.72 -17.05 6.11
N ASN A 35 -4.08 -18.32 6.26
CA ASN A 35 -3.71 -19.15 7.41
C ASN A 35 -2.18 -19.31 7.56
N LEU A 36 -1.45 -19.40 6.44
CA LEU A 36 0.01 -19.38 6.45
C LEU A 36 0.54 -18.05 6.96
N ASN A 37 0.04 -16.93 6.42
CA ASN A 37 0.44 -15.57 6.83
C ASN A 37 0.15 -15.34 8.31
N GLN A 38 -1.02 -15.75 8.80
CA GLN A 38 -1.39 -15.68 10.22
C GLN A 38 -0.42 -16.49 11.08
N THR A 39 -0.05 -17.70 10.64
CA THR A 39 0.93 -18.52 11.36
C THR A 39 2.29 -17.84 11.41
N LEU A 40 2.76 -17.26 10.31
CA LEU A 40 4.01 -16.51 10.25
C LEU A 40 3.96 -15.26 11.13
N ASP A 41 2.83 -14.55 11.15
CA ASP A 41 2.64 -13.39 12.00
C ASP A 41 2.73 -13.78 13.48
N LEU A 42 1.95 -14.75 13.91
CA LEU A 42 1.89 -15.17 15.31
C LEU A 42 3.22 -15.74 15.82
N GLN A 43 3.96 -16.47 14.98
CA GLN A 43 5.20 -17.13 15.38
C GLN A 43 6.45 -16.27 15.21
N VAL A 44 6.43 -15.30 14.30
CA VAL A 44 7.62 -14.51 13.95
C VAL A 44 7.35 -13.00 14.02
N ALA A 45 6.45 -12.47 13.19
CA ALA A 45 6.32 -11.02 13.04
C ALA A 45 5.82 -10.35 14.33
N SER A 46 4.76 -10.84 14.95
CA SER A 46 4.21 -10.33 16.20
C SER A 46 5.20 -10.38 17.39
N PRO A 47 5.91 -11.49 17.66
CA PRO A 47 6.95 -11.52 18.69
C PRO A 47 8.08 -10.53 18.44
N VAL A 48 8.56 -10.42 17.20
CA VAL A 48 9.62 -9.46 16.82
C VAL A 48 9.15 -8.02 16.99
N ALA A 49 7.95 -7.70 16.51
CA ALA A 49 7.34 -6.37 16.65
C ALA A 49 7.14 -5.98 18.12
N ARG A 50 6.68 -6.92 18.97
CA ARG A 50 6.58 -6.68 20.43
C ARG A 50 7.94 -6.47 21.10
N PHE A 51 8.96 -7.21 20.68
CA PHE A 51 10.32 -6.99 21.15
C PHE A 51 10.84 -5.62 20.73
N TYR A 52 10.70 -5.27 19.46
CA TYR A 52 11.04 -3.96 18.91
C TYR A 52 10.37 -2.82 19.71
N LYS A 53 9.05 -2.87 19.91
CA LYS A 53 8.29 -1.89 20.68
C LYS A 53 8.75 -1.76 22.13
N ARG A 54 9.27 -2.84 22.72
CA ARG A 54 9.77 -2.83 24.11
C ARG A 54 11.12 -2.15 24.26
N ILE A 55 12.00 -2.29 23.25
CA ILE A 55 13.38 -1.80 23.33
C ILE A 55 13.57 -0.44 22.65
N THR A 56 12.67 -0.05 21.75
CA THR A 56 12.77 1.17 20.97
C THR A 56 12.01 2.29 21.68
N PRO A 57 12.67 3.39 22.09
CA PRO A 57 11.99 4.55 22.64
C PRO A 57 11.07 5.21 21.57
N ASP A 58 9.96 5.81 22.00
CA ASP A 58 8.94 6.41 21.11
C ASP A 58 9.51 7.40 20.09
N PHE A 59 10.52 8.19 20.47
CA PHE A 59 11.13 9.15 19.56
C PHE A 59 11.93 8.48 18.43
N LEU A 60 12.55 7.32 18.70
CA LEU A 60 13.25 6.54 17.68
C LEU A 60 12.25 5.81 16.77
N GLU A 61 11.20 5.23 17.34
CA GLU A 61 10.11 4.62 16.59
C GLU A 61 9.52 5.65 15.61
N LYS A 62 9.11 6.82 16.12
CA LYS A 62 8.60 7.91 15.28
C LYS A 62 9.60 8.36 14.21
N GLY A 63 10.88 8.45 14.56
CA GLY A 63 11.93 8.84 13.60
C GLY A 63 12.15 7.80 12.50
N ILE A 64 12.07 6.51 12.83
CA ILE A 64 12.15 5.41 11.83
C ILE A 64 10.95 5.48 10.88
N THR A 65 9.73 5.58 11.43
CA THR A 65 8.51 5.74 10.63
C THR A 65 8.60 6.97 9.70
N ASN A 66 9.03 8.12 10.21
CA ASN A 66 9.19 9.33 9.40
C ASN A 66 10.22 9.15 8.28
N PHE A 67 11.32 8.45 8.57
CA PHE A 67 12.39 8.19 7.60
C PHE A 67 11.88 7.31 6.44
N THR A 68 11.16 6.23 6.74
CA THR A 68 10.59 5.34 5.72
C THR A 68 9.53 6.07 4.90
N HIS A 69 8.63 6.79 5.53
CA HIS A 69 7.62 7.63 4.87
C HIS A 69 8.24 8.74 4.00
N ASN A 70 9.38 9.32 4.40
CA ASN A 70 10.07 10.30 3.58
C ASN A 70 10.63 9.69 2.28
N ILE A 71 11.08 8.44 2.32
CA ILE A 71 11.52 7.73 1.12
C ILE A 71 10.32 7.46 0.19
N GLU A 72 9.17 7.09 0.75
CA GLU A 72 7.93 6.86 0.02
C GLU A 72 7.38 8.13 -0.63
N ASP A 73 7.56 9.32 -0.04
CA ASP A 73 7.08 10.59 -0.60
C ASP A 73 7.54 10.80 -2.07
N LEU A 74 8.66 10.19 -2.49
CA LEU A 74 9.10 10.23 -3.89
C LEU A 74 8.21 9.40 -4.82
N SER A 75 7.89 8.16 -4.45
CA SER A 75 7.01 7.30 -5.25
C SER A 75 5.57 7.81 -5.23
N ILE A 76 5.12 8.31 -4.08
CA ILE A 76 3.80 8.94 -3.91
C ILE A 76 3.68 10.16 -4.84
N GLY A 77 4.66 11.06 -4.82
CA GLY A 77 4.66 12.23 -5.69
C GLY A 77 4.67 11.89 -7.18
N ILE A 78 5.37 10.84 -7.58
CA ILE A 78 5.35 10.34 -8.98
C ILE A 78 3.95 9.80 -9.32
N ASN A 79 3.34 8.99 -8.46
CA ASN A 79 2.02 8.43 -8.69
C ASN A 79 0.94 9.52 -8.74
N ASN A 80 1.00 10.53 -7.88
CA ASN A 80 0.14 11.71 -7.96
C ASN A 80 0.24 12.40 -9.33
N ILE A 81 1.45 12.63 -9.83
CA ILE A 81 1.65 13.22 -11.17
C ILE A 81 1.08 12.32 -12.27
N LEU A 82 1.29 11.00 -12.20
CA LEU A 82 0.77 10.04 -13.18
C LEU A 82 -0.76 9.97 -13.20
N GLN A 83 -1.38 10.30 -12.07
CA GLN A 83 -2.84 10.42 -11.94
C GLN A 83 -3.38 11.81 -12.35
N GLY A 84 -2.48 12.78 -12.63
CA GLY A 84 -2.86 14.15 -12.99
C GLY A 84 -3.02 15.08 -11.79
N LYS A 85 -2.72 14.65 -10.58
CA LYS A 85 -2.76 15.39 -9.31
C LYS A 85 -1.43 16.15 -9.12
N PHE A 86 -1.19 17.20 -9.95
CA PHE A 86 0.11 17.87 -10.00
C PHE A 86 0.44 18.65 -8.72
N ASN A 87 -0.56 19.22 -8.03
CA ASN A 87 -0.35 20.00 -6.79
C ASN A 87 0.06 19.06 -5.66
N GLU A 88 -0.61 17.93 -5.54
CA GLU A 88 -0.35 16.88 -4.58
C GLU A 88 1.06 16.29 -4.79
N GLY A 89 1.39 15.96 -6.04
CA GLY A 89 2.72 15.47 -6.37
C GLY A 89 3.83 16.50 -6.07
N LEU A 90 3.61 17.79 -6.35
CA LEU A 90 4.58 18.82 -5.99
C LEU A 90 4.69 18.98 -4.46
N SER A 91 3.58 18.85 -3.73
CA SER A 91 3.56 18.82 -2.27
C SER A 91 4.46 17.69 -1.73
N ASP A 92 4.30 16.47 -2.26
CA ASP A 92 5.07 15.29 -1.80
C ASP A 92 6.57 15.42 -2.11
N PHE A 93 6.96 15.95 -3.27
CA PHE A 93 8.37 16.26 -3.55
C PHE A 93 8.91 17.37 -2.64
N SER A 94 8.08 18.34 -2.26
CA SER A 94 8.47 19.37 -1.30
C SER A 94 8.63 18.79 0.10
N ARG A 95 7.76 17.86 0.51
CA ARG A 95 7.89 17.09 1.75
C ARG A 95 9.22 16.35 1.80
N PHE A 96 9.49 15.54 0.77
CA PHE A 96 10.75 14.80 0.62
C PHE A 96 11.96 15.75 0.76
N THR A 97 11.96 16.88 0.05
CA THR A 97 13.06 17.83 0.05
C THR A 97 13.27 18.47 1.42
N LEU A 98 12.20 18.92 2.08
CA LEU A 98 12.27 19.55 3.40
C LEU A 98 12.70 18.55 4.47
N ASN A 99 12.08 17.39 4.50
CA ASN A 99 12.38 16.37 5.50
C ASN A 99 13.79 15.79 5.32
N THR A 100 14.24 15.62 4.07
CA THR A 100 15.61 15.15 3.80
C THR A 100 16.66 16.20 4.18
N SER A 101 16.44 17.49 3.85
CA SER A 101 17.45 18.55 4.04
C SER A 101 17.47 19.10 5.46
N ILE A 102 16.32 19.40 6.06
CA ILE A 102 16.17 20.03 7.37
C ILE A 102 15.79 18.99 8.43
N GLY A 103 15.02 17.97 8.08
CA GLY A 103 14.49 16.93 8.94
C GLY A 103 15.44 15.76 9.22
N LEU A 104 16.77 15.94 9.09
CA LEU A 104 17.78 14.90 9.32
C LEU A 104 17.53 13.64 8.48
N LEU A 105 17.53 13.80 7.15
CA LEU A 105 17.23 12.73 6.17
C LEU A 105 15.83 12.11 6.32
N GLY A 106 14.87 12.88 6.82
CA GLY A 106 13.49 12.43 7.03
C GLY A 106 13.18 11.89 8.41
N PHE A 107 14.16 11.84 9.32
CA PHE A 107 13.93 11.41 10.70
C PHE A 107 12.95 12.31 11.47
N ILE A 108 12.89 13.59 11.10
CA ILE A 108 11.96 14.58 11.65
C ILE A 108 11.06 15.05 10.49
N ASP A 109 9.75 14.96 10.67
CA ASP A 109 8.78 15.41 9.67
C ASP A 109 8.49 16.91 9.80
N ILE A 110 9.41 17.72 9.28
CA ILE A 110 9.30 19.19 9.24
C ILE A 110 8.19 19.62 8.29
N ALA A 111 7.95 18.87 7.23
CA ALA A 111 6.96 19.21 6.21
C ALA A 111 5.54 19.23 6.79
N SER A 112 5.18 18.28 7.63
CA SER A 112 3.88 18.29 8.34
C SER A 112 3.75 19.47 9.30
N ASP A 113 4.81 19.86 10.01
CA ASP A 113 4.83 21.04 10.88
C ASP A 113 4.64 22.34 10.08
N LEU A 114 5.02 22.36 8.81
CA LEU A 114 4.80 23.47 7.87
C LEU A 114 3.44 23.41 7.16
N GLY A 115 2.60 22.43 7.46
CA GLY A 115 1.25 22.29 6.92
C GLY A 115 1.14 21.58 5.57
N LEU A 116 2.20 20.89 5.12
CA LEU A 116 2.14 20.04 3.92
C LEU A 116 1.49 18.70 4.28
N THR A 117 0.36 18.40 3.65
CA THR A 117 -0.36 17.13 3.84
C THR A 117 0.46 15.97 3.28
N LYS A 118 0.52 14.85 4.02
CA LYS A 118 1.03 13.58 3.50
C LYS A 118 -0.08 12.88 2.73
N HIS A 119 0.23 12.47 1.51
CA HIS A 119 -0.64 11.63 0.70
C HIS A 119 -0.18 10.16 0.77
N ASP A 120 -1.00 9.27 0.27
CA ASP A 120 -0.72 7.84 0.19
C ASP A 120 -1.17 7.32 -1.17
N GLU A 121 -0.22 7.17 -2.08
CA GLU A 121 -0.46 6.82 -3.47
C GLU A 121 0.52 5.76 -3.94
N ASP A 122 0.00 4.80 -4.69
CA ASP A 122 0.78 3.75 -5.30
C ASP A 122 0.42 3.54 -6.79
N PHE A 123 1.17 2.67 -7.46
CA PHE A 123 0.94 2.42 -8.88
C PHE A 123 -0.35 1.62 -9.14
N GLY A 124 -0.86 0.88 -8.16
CA GLY A 124 -2.16 0.20 -8.25
C GLY A 124 -3.32 1.21 -8.29
N GLN A 125 -3.25 2.28 -7.48
CA GLN A 125 -4.18 3.41 -7.53
C GLN A 125 -4.05 4.15 -8.88
N THR A 126 -2.83 4.38 -9.35
CA THR A 126 -2.56 4.97 -10.67
C THR A 126 -3.20 4.14 -11.79
N LEU A 127 -3.05 2.82 -11.76
CA LEU A 127 -3.70 1.92 -12.73
C LEU A 127 -5.24 1.98 -12.64
N ALA A 128 -5.81 2.11 -11.42
CA ALA A 128 -7.24 2.27 -11.23
C ALA A 128 -7.77 3.56 -11.87
N VAL A 129 -7.10 4.69 -11.63
CA VAL A 129 -7.41 5.98 -12.27
C VAL A 129 -7.32 5.88 -13.80
N TRP A 130 -6.41 5.09 -14.34
CA TRP A 130 -6.31 4.82 -15.78
C TRP A 130 -7.36 3.83 -16.28
N GLY A 131 -8.25 3.33 -15.42
CA GLY A 131 -9.38 2.46 -15.79
C GLY A 131 -9.03 0.97 -15.80
N VAL A 132 -7.92 0.54 -15.23
CA VAL A 132 -7.60 -0.88 -15.07
C VAL A 132 -8.42 -1.46 -13.91
N PRO A 133 -9.27 -2.49 -14.16
CA PRO A 133 -10.09 -3.08 -13.11
C PRO A 133 -9.24 -3.84 -12.09
N ASP A 134 -9.74 -4.01 -10.86
CA ASP A 134 -9.08 -4.71 -9.76
C ASP A 134 -8.68 -6.14 -10.14
N GLY A 135 -9.52 -6.82 -10.91
CA GLY A 135 -9.40 -8.26 -11.14
C GLY A 135 -9.74 -9.08 -9.89
N PRO A 136 -9.37 -10.36 -9.87
CA PRO A 136 -9.61 -11.24 -8.73
C PRO A 136 -8.88 -10.79 -7.47
N TYR A 137 -9.53 -11.00 -6.32
CA TYR A 137 -8.88 -10.88 -5.02
C TYR A 137 -7.84 -11.99 -4.81
N LEU A 138 -6.72 -11.64 -4.23
CA LEU A 138 -5.58 -12.53 -3.97
C LEU A 138 -5.06 -12.31 -2.54
N VAL A 139 -4.56 -13.39 -1.93
CA VAL A 139 -3.75 -13.28 -0.71
C VAL A 139 -2.33 -13.72 -1.04
N LEU A 140 -1.38 -12.80 -0.89
CA LEU A 140 0.02 -13.04 -1.21
C LEU A 140 0.77 -13.61 0.01
N PRO A 141 1.61 -14.63 -0.17
CA PRO A 141 2.41 -15.17 0.91
C PRO A 141 3.35 -14.11 1.50
N GLY A 142 3.24 -13.85 2.80
CA GLY A 142 4.05 -12.88 3.52
C GLY A 142 3.68 -11.41 3.31
N LEU A 143 2.86 -11.07 2.29
CA LEU A 143 2.46 -9.71 1.97
C LEU A 143 0.99 -9.42 2.32
N GLY A 144 0.14 -10.45 2.41
CA GLY A 144 -1.26 -10.29 2.81
C GLY A 144 -2.24 -10.06 1.65
N PRO A 145 -3.37 -9.37 1.93
CA PRO A 145 -4.43 -9.08 0.97
C PRO A 145 -3.95 -8.24 -0.22
N SER A 146 -4.46 -8.53 -1.40
CA SER A 146 -4.17 -7.81 -2.65
C SER A 146 -5.27 -8.05 -3.69
N THR A 147 -5.20 -7.37 -4.83
CA THR A 147 -5.92 -7.70 -6.06
C THR A 147 -4.94 -8.10 -7.16
N MET A 148 -5.45 -8.62 -8.28
CA MET A 148 -4.60 -8.90 -9.44
C MET A 148 -3.92 -7.63 -9.97
N ARG A 149 -4.64 -6.49 -10.04
CA ARG A 149 -4.09 -5.19 -10.44
C ARG A 149 -2.98 -4.76 -9.49
N ASP A 150 -3.25 -4.74 -8.19
CA ASP A 150 -2.31 -4.25 -7.18
C ASP A 150 -1.08 -5.16 -7.07
N THR A 151 -1.26 -6.49 -7.21
CA THR A 151 -0.14 -7.44 -7.28
C THR A 151 0.80 -7.15 -8.46
N LEU A 152 0.26 -6.83 -9.64
CA LEU A 152 1.07 -6.47 -10.81
C LEU A 152 1.71 -5.09 -10.66
N ALA A 153 1.04 -4.17 -9.95
CA ALA A 153 1.53 -2.83 -9.68
C ALA A 153 2.73 -2.81 -8.72
N MET A 154 2.92 -3.81 -7.87
CA MET A 154 4.09 -3.92 -6.99
C MET A 154 5.42 -3.88 -7.75
N ILE A 155 5.44 -4.33 -9.01
CA ILE A 155 6.66 -4.33 -9.83
C ILE A 155 7.09 -2.90 -10.18
N PRO A 156 6.25 -2.04 -10.82
CA PRO A 156 6.60 -0.65 -11.02
C PRO A 156 6.85 0.11 -9.72
N ASP A 157 6.07 -0.12 -8.66
CA ASP A 157 6.28 0.52 -7.35
C ASP A 157 7.68 0.25 -6.79
N ALA A 158 8.16 -0.98 -6.92
CA ALA A 158 9.52 -1.32 -6.51
C ALA A 158 10.61 -0.53 -7.28
N PHE A 159 10.33 -0.11 -8.52
CA PHE A 159 11.23 0.75 -9.29
C PHE A 159 11.05 2.24 -8.98
N LEU A 160 9.87 2.67 -8.57
CA LEU A 160 9.59 4.04 -8.19
C LEU A 160 10.14 4.37 -6.79
N THR A 161 10.19 3.40 -5.90
CA THR A 161 10.81 3.56 -4.58
C THR A 161 12.34 3.56 -4.73
N PRO A 162 13.05 4.62 -4.31
CA PRO A 162 14.48 4.81 -4.61
C PRO A 162 15.43 3.89 -3.83
N LEU A 163 14.96 2.87 -3.15
CA LEU A 163 15.79 1.90 -2.42
C LEU A 163 16.80 1.17 -3.31
N TRP A 164 16.55 1.07 -4.62
CA TRP A 164 17.50 0.53 -5.60
C TRP A 164 18.71 1.42 -5.85
N LEU A 165 18.66 2.72 -5.46
CA LEU A 165 19.82 3.64 -5.50
C LEU A 165 20.83 3.36 -4.38
N VAL A 166 20.45 2.55 -3.39
CA VAL A 166 21.33 2.18 -2.29
C VAL A 166 22.27 1.08 -2.80
N ASP A 167 23.54 1.41 -3.02
CA ASP A 167 24.58 0.57 -3.64
C ASP A 167 24.86 -0.79 -2.94
N HIS A 168 24.20 -1.07 -1.82
CA HIS A 168 24.43 -2.28 -1.04
C HIS A 168 23.10 -3.01 -0.79
N ASP A 169 22.90 -4.14 -1.44
CA ASP A 169 21.75 -5.05 -1.23
C ASP A 169 21.44 -5.27 0.26
N ARG A 170 22.49 -5.42 1.06
CA ARG A 170 22.35 -5.64 2.51
C ARG A 170 21.69 -4.46 3.21
N THR A 171 22.01 -3.21 2.82
CA THR A 171 21.41 -2.00 3.41
C THR A 171 19.95 -1.88 2.99
N SER A 172 19.63 -2.10 1.71
CA SER A 172 18.26 -2.06 1.20
C SER A 172 17.38 -3.10 1.90
N TYR A 173 17.84 -4.36 2.00
CA TYR A 173 17.10 -5.40 2.74
C TYR A 173 16.93 -5.08 4.23
N SER A 174 17.93 -4.45 4.86
CA SER A 174 17.83 -4.07 6.27
C SER A 174 16.79 -2.95 6.48
N LEU A 175 16.74 -1.95 5.60
CA LEU A 175 15.72 -0.90 5.63
C LEU A 175 14.32 -1.47 5.46
N THR A 176 14.11 -2.32 4.46
CA THR A 176 12.83 -3.00 4.25
C THR A 176 12.42 -3.84 5.46
N ALA A 177 13.36 -4.58 6.06
CA ALA A 177 13.06 -5.40 7.24
C ALA A 177 12.68 -4.53 8.46
N VAL A 178 13.37 -3.40 8.67
CA VAL A 178 13.06 -2.45 9.74
C VAL A 178 11.68 -1.84 9.51
N ASP A 179 11.37 -1.43 8.29
CA ASP A 179 10.07 -0.88 7.92
C ASP A 179 8.92 -1.87 8.16
N LEU A 180 9.09 -3.13 7.74
CA LEU A 180 8.10 -4.19 8.00
C LEU A 180 7.87 -4.43 9.50
N ILE A 181 8.94 -4.41 10.31
CA ILE A 181 8.85 -4.58 11.76
C ILE A 181 8.16 -3.38 12.40
N ASP A 182 8.53 -2.16 12.02
CA ASP A 182 7.95 -0.92 12.51
C ASP A 182 6.46 -0.84 12.16
N THR A 183 6.12 -1.13 10.91
CA THR A 183 4.73 -1.20 10.43
C THR A 183 3.94 -2.22 11.26
N ARG A 184 4.45 -3.45 11.42
CA ARG A 184 3.75 -4.45 12.25
C ARG A 184 3.63 -4.02 13.72
N ALA A 185 4.61 -3.29 14.25
CA ALA A 185 4.56 -2.77 15.62
C ALA A 185 3.46 -1.73 15.83
N ARG A 186 3.18 -0.89 14.82
CA ARG A 186 2.06 0.08 14.84
C ARG A 186 0.69 -0.60 14.85
N TYR A 187 0.57 -1.76 14.22
CA TYR A 187 -0.67 -2.54 14.15
C TYR A 187 -0.88 -3.52 15.32
N LEU A 188 0.04 -3.58 16.30
CA LEU A 188 -0.15 -4.42 17.49
C LEU A 188 -1.41 -4.01 18.27
N GLY A 189 -2.28 -4.99 18.52
CA GLY A 189 -3.53 -4.78 19.27
C GLY A 189 -4.76 -4.55 18.40
N LEU A 190 -4.62 -4.29 17.09
CA LEU A 190 -5.77 -4.17 16.18
C LEU A 190 -6.42 -5.54 15.90
N GLU A 191 -5.74 -6.64 16.19
CA GLU A 191 -6.31 -7.99 16.04
C GLU A 191 -7.59 -8.18 16.87
N SER A 192 -7.77 -7.40 17.94
CA SER A 192 -8.96 -7.46 18.78
C SER A 192 -10.23 -6.88 18.13
N VAL A 193 -10.11 -6.19 17.01
CA VAL A 193 -11.22 -5.60 16.26
C VAL A 193 -11.87 -6.61 15.31
N VAL A 194 -11.20 -7.72 15.02
CA VAL A 194 -11.70 -8.77 14.12
C VAL A 194 -12.93 -9.43 14.71
N ILE A 195 -14.05 -9.40 13.98
CA ILE A 195 -15.35 -9.99 14.39
C ILE A 195 -15.79 -10.98 13.31
N GLY A 196 -16.17 -12.18 13.73
CA GLY A 196 -16.68 -13.21 12.83
C GLY A 196 -15.59 -14.02 12.14
N ASP A 197 -15.78 -14.30 10.86
CA ASP A 197 -14.78 -15.01 10.05
C ASP A 197 -13.62 -14.10 9.72
N GLU A 198 -12.43 -14.47 10.19
CA GLU A 198 -11.22 -13.65 10.08
C GLU A 198 -10.81 -13.42 8.62
N TYR A 199 -10.86 -14.45 7.78
CA TYR A 199 -10.52 -14.33 6.38
C TYR A 199 -11.44 -13.36 5.65
N LEU A 200 -12.77 -13.50 5.85
CA LEU A 200 -13.76 -12.61 5.25
C LEU A 200 -13.61 -11.18 5.75
N PHE A 201 -13.33 -11.01 7.05
CA PHE A 201 -13.08 -9.69 7.63
C PHE A 201 -11.90 -8.97 6.95
N TYR A 202 -10.73 -9.63 6.84
CA TYR A 202 -9.56 -9.02 6.21
C TYR A 202 -9.77 -8.77 4.72
N ARG A 203 -10.46 -9.67 4.01
CA ARG A 203 -10.80 -9.45 2.60
C ARG A 203 -11.65 -8.20 2.41
N ASP A 204 -12.74 -8.12 3.17
CA ASP A 204 -13.72 -7.05 3.00
C ASP A 204 -13.14 -5.71 3.49
N ALA A 205 -12.37 -5.71 4.58
CA ALA A 205 -11.66 -4.52 5.05
C ALA A 205 -10.65 -4.01 4.00
N TYR A 206 -9.87 -4.91 3.39
CA TYR A 206 -8.93 -4.54 2.33
C TYR A 206 -9.64 -3.93 1.13
N LEU A 207 -10.69 -4.59 0.61
CA LEU A 207 -11.40 -4.11 -0.58
C LEU A 207 -12.08 -2.76 -0.32
N GLN A 208 -12.63 -2.54 0.88
CA GLN A 208 -13.22 -1.26 1.26
C GLN A 208 -12.18 -0.16 1.40
N SER A 209 -11.06 -0.42 2.12
CA SER A 209 -9.95 0.53 2.26
C SER A 209 -9.39 0.90 0.89
N ARG A 210 -9.18 -0.11 0.03
CA ARG A 210 -8.62 0.11 -1.30
C ARG A 210 -9.52 0.96 -2.19
N ASN A 211 -10.83 0.71 -2.14
CA ASN A 211 -11.79 1.54 -2.88
C ASN A 211 -11.85 2.99 -2.35
N PHE A 212 -11.71 3.18 -1.04
CA PHE A 212 -11.63 4.50 -0.41
C PHE A 212 -10.35 5.24 -0.82
N GLU A 213 -9.20 4.56 -0.84
CA GLU A 213 -7.92 5.12 -1.29
C GLU A 213 -7.96 5.55 -2.76
N ILE A 214 -8.48 4.69 -3.67
CA ILE A 214 -8.63 5.00 -5.11
C ILE A 214 -9.51 6.23 -5.35
N LYS A 215 -10.47 6.50 -4.46
CA LYS A 215 -11.38 7.65 -4.53
C LYS A 215 -10.90 8.86 -3.71
N ASP A 216 -9.64 8.89 -3.30
CA ASP A 216 -9.05 9.99 -2.50
C ASP A 216 -9.82 10.28 -1.20
N GLY A 217 -10.43 9.26 -0.60
CA GLY A 217 -11.24 9.42 0.61
C GLY A 217 -12.68 9.88 0.36
N GLU A 218 -13.11 10.02 -0.88
CA GLU A 218 -14.50 10.32 -1.19
C GLU A 218 -15.38 9.09 -0.95
N VAL A 219 -16.38 9.25 -0.09
CA VAL A 219 -17.44 8.25 0.12
C VAL A 219 -18.61 8.63 -0.76
N GLU A 220 -19.04 7.74 -1.65
CA GLU A 220 -20.31 7.92 -2.35
C GLU A 220 -21.43 7.85 -1.32
N ASP A 221 -22.12 8.99 -1.11
CA ASP A 221 -23.33 9.03 -0.31
C ASP A 221 -24.47 8.38 -1.11
N ASP A 222 -24.72 7.09 -0.90
CA ASP A 222 -25.88 6.37 -1.45
C ASP A 222 -27.24 6.86 -0.86
N PHE A 223 -27.25 8.00 -0.17
CA PHE A 223 -28.46 8.54 0.48
C PHE A 223 -29.29 9.46 -0.43
N ASP A 224 -28.78 9.87 -1.59
CA ASP A 224 -29.53 10.75 -2.52
C ASP A 224 -30.71 10.06 -3.22
N ASP A 225 -30.77 8.71 -3.22
CA ASP A 225 -31.87 7.96 -3.84
C ASP A 225 -33.17 7.89 -2.99
N PHE A 226 -33.18 8.44 -1.77
CA PHE A 226 -34.37 8.41 -0.91
C PHE A 226 -35.30 9.62 -1.02
N ASP A 227 -34.88 10.68 -1.72
CA ASP A 227 -35.69 11.92 -1.88
C ASP A 227 -36.73 11.84 -3.02
N ASP A 228 -36.73 10.79 -3.86
CA ASP A 228 -37.68 10.65 -4.97
C ASP A 228 -39.02 9.96 -4.61
N PHE A 229 -39.32 9.77 -3.32
CA PHE A 229 -40.58 9.17 -2.87
C PHE A 229 -41.54 10.13 -2.16
N ASN A 230 -41.56 11.44 -2.55
CA ASN A 230 -42.60 12.39 -2.12
C ASN A 230 -43.42 12.93 -3.29
#